data_349d62a94361835825c0e4f9f4f24f7e
#
_entry.id   349d62a94361835825c0e4f9f4f24f7e
#
_cell.length_a   1.000
_cell.length_b   1.000
_cell.length_c   1.000
_cell.angle_alpha   90.00
_cell.angle_beta   90.00
_cell.angle_gamma   90.00
#
_symmetry.space_group_name_H-M   'P 1'
#
loop_
_entity.id
_entity.type
_entity.pdbx_description
1 polymer ?
#
loop_
_entity_poly.entity_id
_entity_poly.type
_entity_poly.pdbx_seq_one_letter_code
_entity_poly.pdbx_strand_id
1 'polypeptide(L)'
;MKMKKVLILTQWYLPEKTPRAFRAFELVQELSCRGYQIDWINSANHNVVLYEVEKKQSGTNNVHVEVESEFKHIVKQYLKNFYLYLMGDYPKDIVYACHMLHALLKNAKNIEYDAAVSICLPFPVVVVLAAFSLVNRKLKIKVADFGDPYYYNPNIPRAIYFKWIEKLVLTRIDYITIPIASARKCYIPFKSEENIKIIPQGYKIIDVDTHLYKRNAVPIFCYAGLFYETIRNPKYFLEYLTVLKEEFSFVVYALPDRFTRHMLKVYKDRLGERLTIKEPLDREVLIHKMAKMDFVINFDNDNATQRPSKLVDYAMSHRPILSFNRETFRPEVFQAFLKGDYREQYYVDLEQYDIRRVVDQFEALFEEKIGKEVQ
;
A
#
# COMPACT_ATOMS: atom_id res chain seq x y z
N MET A 1 -16.31 3.32 -31.55
CA MET A 1 -16.52 2.50 -30.33
C MET A 1 -17.04 3.41 -29.23
N LYS A 2 -18.06 3.00 -28.46
CA LYS A 2 -18.51 3.75 -27.27
C LYS A 2 -17.38 3.74 -26.23
N MET A 3 -16.98 4.91 -25.75
CA MET A 3 -15.96 5.01 -24.72
C MET A 3 -16.42 4.31 -23.45
N LYS A 4 -15.61 3.39 -22.91
CA LYS A 4 -15.94 2.66 -21.67
C LYS A 4 -15.87 3.61 -20.48
N LYS A 5 -16.86 3.53 -19.58
CA LYS A 5 -16.95 4.40 -18.41
C LYS A 5 -16.83 3.60 -17.11
N VAL A 6 -15.93 4.03 -16.24
CA VAL A 6 -15.60 3.36 -14.98
C VAL A 6 -15.79 4.31 -13.79
N LEU A 7 -16.40 3.80 -12.73
CA LEU A 7 -16.55 4.50 -11.45
C LEU A 7 -15.51 3.98 -10.45
N ILE A 8 -14.70 4.87 -9.88
CA ILE A 8 -13.73 4.53 -8.84
C ILE A 8 -14.16 5.17 -7.53
N LEU A 9 -14.30 4.35 -6.48
CA LEU A 9 -14.67 4.77 -5.14
C LEU A 9 -13.52 4.51 -4.18
N THR A 10 -13.05 5.55 -3.50
CA THR A 10 -12.02 5.45 -2.46
C THR A 10 -12.15 6.58 -1.45
N GLN A 11 -11.73 6.36 -0.22
CA GLN A 11 -11.59 7.46 0.75
C GLN A 11 -10.24 8.16 0.58
N TRP A 12 -9.22 7.44 0.19
CA TRP A 12 -7.83 7.92 0.14
C TRP A 12 -7.49 8.56 -1.20
N TYR A 13 -6.73 9.64 -1.19
CA TYR A 13 -6.26 10.35 -2.38
C TYR A 13 -4.91 11.02 -2.12
N LEU A 14 -4.16 11.36 -3.18
CA LEU A 14 -2.98 12.18 -3.03
C LEU A 14 -3.36 13.63 -2.65
N PRO A 15 -2.59 14.31 -1.75
CA PRO A 15 -1.22 13.99 -1.35
C PRO A 15 -1.05 13.05 -0.15
N GLU A 16 -2.08 12.36 0.30
CA GLU A 16 -1.93 11.38 1.38
C GLU A 16 -1.04 10.22 0.95
N LYS A 17 0.11 10.05 1.63
CA LYS A 17 1.11 9.02 1.29
C LYS A 17 0.72 7.65 1.87
N THR A 18 -0.46 7.15 1.53
CA THR A 18 -0.93 5.82 1.93
C THR A 18 -0.90 4.84 0.76
N PRO A 19 -0.69 3.53 0.97
CA PRO A 19 -0.73 2.53 -0.10
C PRO A 19 -2.04 2.56 -0.90
N ARG A 20 -3.16 2.92 -0.25
CA ARG A 20 -4.48 2.99 -0.88
C ARG A 20 -4.64 4.21 -1.79
N ALA A 21 -4.08 5.36 -1.38
CA ALA A 21 -4.04 6.55 -2.22
C ALA A 21 -3.23 6.29 -3.49
N PHE A 22 -2.05 5.65 -3.36
CA PHE A 22 -1.25 5.26 -4.53
C PHE A 22 -1.99 4.24 -5.41
N ARG A 23 -2.64 3.23 -4.82
CA ARG A 23 -3.44 2.25 -5.57
C ARG A 23 -4.52 2.92 -6.43
N ALA A 24 -5.29 3.83 -5.82
CA ALA A 24 -6.34 4.55 -6.52
C ALA A 24 -5.77 5.45 -7.63
N PHE A 25 -4.74 6.22 -7.31
CA PHE A 25 -4.13 7.16 -8.24
C PHE A 25 -3.54 6.46 -9.47
N GLU A 26 -2.72 5.44 -9.28
CA GLU A 26 -2.08 4.68 -10.36
C GLU A 26 -3.14 4.01 -11.25
N LEU A 27 -4.20 3.42 -10.65
CA LEU A 27 -5.29 2.79 -11.40
C LEU A 27 -6.06 3.82 -12.24
N VAL A 28 -6.42 4.98 -11.67
CA VAL A 28 -7.12 6.05 -12.36
C VAL A 28 -6.27 6.60 -13.51
N GLN A 29 -4.99 6.86 -13.27
CA GLN A 29 -4.07 7.38 -14.28
C GLN A 29 -3.95 6.44 -15.48
N GLU A 30 -3.68 5.16 -15.24
CA GLU A 30 -3.47 4.18 -16.31
C GLU A 30 -4.76 3.93 -17.11
N LEU A 31 -5.92 3.78 -16.44
CA LEU A 31 -7.20 3.66 -17.13
C LEU A 31 -7.52 4.89 -17.98
N SER A 32 -7.21 6.09 -17.47
CA SER A 32 -7.40 7.34 -18.25
C SER A 32 -6.47 7.39 -19.46
N CYS A 33 -5.22 6.94 -19.33
CA CYS A 33 -4.28 6.84 -20.46
C CYS A 33 -4.77 5.85 -21.54
N ARG A 34 -5.53 4.82 -21.15
CA ARG A 34 -6.16 3.86 -22.08
C ARG A 34 -7.49 4.34 -22.68
N GLY A 35 -7.90 5.57 -22.39
CA GLY A 35 -9.09 6.19 -22.97
C GLY A 35 -10.40 5.83 -22.27
N TYR A 36 -10.35 5.36 -21.01
CA TYR A 36 -11.55 5.22 -20.19
C TYR A 36 -12.01 6.58 -19.68
N GLN A 37 -13.31 6.80 -19.68
CA GLN A 37 -13.92 7.90 -18.93
C GLN A 37 -14.03 7.49 -17.46
N ILE A 38 -13.39 8.22 -16.54
CA ILE A 38 -13.35 7.88 -15.13
C ILE A 38 -14.15 8.89 -14.31
N ASP A 39 -15.15 8.41 -13.56
CA ASP A 39 -15.74 9.15 -12.47
C ASP A 39 -15.05 8.68 -11.17
N TRP A 40 -14.23 9.54 -10.57
CA TRP A 40 -13.49 9.20 -9.36
C TRP A 40 -14.02 10.00 -8.16
N ILE A 41 -14.51 9.29 -7.14
CA ILE A 41 -14.96 9.88 -5.87
C ILE A 41 -13.94 9.53 -4.79
N ASN A 42 -13.43 10.57 -4.13
CA ASN A 42 -12.49 10.48 -3.01
C ASN A 42 -12.81 11.53 -1.93
N SER A 43 -12.09 11.54 -0.79
CA SER A 43 -12.38 12.44 0.33
C SER A 43 -12.11 13.93 0.06
N ALA A 44 -11.36 14.28 -0.99
CA ALA A 44 -11.17 15.67 -1.40
C ALA A 44 -12.37 16.22 -2.15
N ASN A 45 -13.11 15.35 -2.82
CA ASN A 45 -14.21 15.73 -3.71
C ASN A 45 -15.51 15.16 -3.17
N HIS A 46 -16.22 15.91 -2.35
CA HIS A 46 -17.60 15.58 -1.94
C HIS A 46 -18.59 15.64 -3.12
N ASN A 47 -18.16 16.11 -4.29
CA ASN A 47 -18.90 16.11 -5.53
C ASN A 47 -18.35 15.05 -6.49
N VAL A 48 -19.21 14.46 -7.31
CA VAL A 48 -18.79 13.66 -8.47
C VAL A 48 -18.11 14.62 -9.44
N VAL A 49 -16.81 14.66 -9.45
CA VAL A 49 -16.01 15.50 -10.35
C VAL A 49 -15.41 14.62 -11.41
N LEU A 50 -15.71 14.94 -12.67
CA LEU A 50 -14.96 14.46 -13.83
C LEU A 50 -13.54 15.02 -13.73
N TYR A 51 -12.55 14.17 -13.54
CA TYR A 51 -11.16 14.60 -13.46
C TYR A 51 -10.59 14.73 -14.87
N GLU A 52 -10.43 15.97 -15.34
CA GLU A 52 -9.43 16.28 -16.35
C GLU A 52 -8.08 16.41 -15.66
N VAL A 53 -7.07 15.69 -16.16
CA VAL A 53 -5.74 15.60 -15.55
C VAL A 53 -4.99 16.93 -15.74
N GLU A 54 -5.10 17.85 -14.80
CA GLU A 54 -4.18 18.96 -14.67
C GLU A 54 -3.10 18.66 -13.62
N LYS A 55 -1.84 18.77 -14.05
CA LYS A 55 -0.65 18.70 -13.19
C LYS A 55 -0.69 19.80 -12.14
N LYS A 56 -0.79 19.47 -10.86
CA LYS A 56 -0.51 20.42 -9.77
C LYS A 56 0.43 19.88 -8.72
N GLN A 57 1.35 20.78 -8.34
CA GLN A 57 2.49 20.63 -7.47
C GLN A 57 2.13 20.43 -5.99
N SER A 58 3.08 19.81 -5.29
CA SER A 58 3.07 19.48 -3.86
C SER A 58 3.02 20.70 -2.94
N GLY A 59 2.17 20.63 -1.92
CA GLY A 59 2.21 21.48 -0.73
C GLY A 59 2.62 20.66 0.50
N THR A 60 3.58 21.18 1.25
CA THR A 60 4.08 20.58 2.51
C THR A 60 3.16 20.98 3.67
N ASN A 61 2.65 20.01 4.41
CA ASN A 61 1.96 20.24 5.67
C ASN A 61 2.85 19.82 6.85
N ASN A 62 3.12 20.74 7.74
CA ASN A 62 3.83 20.51 9.00
C ASN A 62 2.92 19.75 9.99
N VAL A 63 3.42 18.63 10.49
CA VAL A 63 2.74 17.85 11.54
C VAL A 63 3.30 18.27 12.89
N HIS A 64 2.48 18.91 13.72
CA HIS A 64 2.76 19.13 15.14
C HIS A 64 2.51 17.82 15.91
N VAL A 65 3.53 17.29 16.55
CA VAL A 65 3.43 16.11 17.42
C VAL A 65 3.35 16.58 18.87
N GLU A 66 2.17 16.44 19.48
CA GLU A 66 2.01 16.60 20.92
C GLU A 66 2.54 15.36 21.66
N VAL A 67 3.28 15.60 22.74
CA VAL A 67 3.86 14.54 23.59
C VAL A 67 2.82 14.12 24.65
N GLU A 68 2.11 13.03 24.40
CA GLU A 68 1.24 12.40 25.42
C GLU A 68 2.05 11.44 26.31
N SER A 69 1.63 11.30 27.59
CA SER A 69 2.26 10.33 28.52
C SER A 69 1.97 8.88 28.08
N GLU A 70 2.92 7.94 28.32
CA GLU A 70 2.81 6.52 27.92
C GLU A 70 1.52 5.83 28.40
N PHE A 71 1.11 6.10 29.62
CA PHE A 71 -0.13 5.51 30.18
C PHE A 71 -1.38 5.98 29.44
N LYS A 72 -1.47 7.28 29.10
CA LYS A 72 -2.57 7.83 28.31
C LYS A 72 -2.59 7.23 26.90
N HIS A 73 -1.43 7.00 26.32
CA HIS A 73 -1.32 6.40 25.00
C HIS A 73 -1.85 4.95 24.98
N ILE A 74 -1.49 4.12 25.97
CA ILE A 74 -1.95 2.74 26.11
C ILE A 74 -3.47 2.68 26.29
N VAL A 75 -4.03 3.48 27.21
CA VAL A 75 -5.47 3.53 27.45
C VAL A 75 -6.22 3.99 26.19
N LYS A 76 -5.73 5.03 25.51
CA LYS A 76 -6.32 5.54 24.27
C LYS A 76 -6.31 4.48 23.16
N GLN A 77 -5.21 3.71 23.04
CA GLN A 77 -5.11 2.63 22.06
C GLN A 77 -6.09 1.47 22.39
N TYR A 78 -6.25 1.14 23.67
CA TYR A 78 -7.20 0.11 24.11
C TYR A 78 -8.65 0.50 23.81
N LEU A 79 -9.03 1.74 24.15
CA LEU A 79 -10.35 2.30 23.87
C LEU A 79 -10.62 2.38 22.36
N LYS A 80 -9.62 2.75 21.58
CA LYS A 80 -9.67 2.78 20.11
C LYS A 80 -9.91 1.38 19.55
N ASN A 81 -9.15 0.38 20.00
CA ASN A 81 -9.29 -1.00 19.54
C ASN A 81 -10.66 -1.59 19.94
N PHE A 82 -11.12 -1.31 21.14
CA PHE A 82 -12.45 -1.73 21.61
C PHE A 82 -13.57 -1.08 20.81
N TYR A 83 -13.43 0.22 20.50
CA TYR A 83 -14.36 0.92 19.62
C TYR A 83 -14.41 0.26 18.24
N LEU A 84 -13.25 0.03 17.61
CA LEU A 84 -13.19 -0.62 16.29
C LEU A 84 -13.71 -2.05 16.31
N TYR A 85 -13.52 -2.77 17.42
CA TYR A 85 -14.10 -4.10 17.60
C TYR A 85 -15.62 -4.08 17.53
N LEU A 86 -16.26 -3.11 18.20
CA LEU A 86 -17.72 -2.98 18.24
C LEU A 86 -18.32 -2.26 17.04
N MET A 87 -17.65 -1.26 16.48
CA MET A 87 -18.20 -0.38 15.44
C MET A 87 -17.66 -0.67 14.04
N GLY A 88 -16.59 -1.45 13.93
CA GLY A 88 -15.96 -1.87 12.68
C GLY A 88 -15.06 -0.81 12.03
N ASP A 89 -15.55 0.42 11.88
CA ASP A 89 -14.88 1.54 11.24
C ASP A 89 -15.01 2.82 12.07
N TYR A 90 -14.21 3.85 11.77
CA TYR A 90 -14.31 5.12 12.48
C TYR A 90 -15.57 5.91 12.08
N PRO A 91 -16.13 6.76 12.98
CA PRO A 91 -17.29 7.60 12.67
C PRO A 91 -17.09 8.46 11.43
N LYS A 92 -15.89 9.02 11.24
CA LYS A 92 -15.53 9.84 10.08
C LYS A 92 -15.66 9.04 8.77
N ASP A 93 -15.31 7.75 8.78
CA ASP A 93 -15.34 6.88 7.61
C ASP A 93 -16.79 6.57 7.23
N ILE A 94 -17.66 6.38 8.22
CA ILE A 94 -19.09 6.16 8.03
C ILE A 94 -19.76 7.42 7.49
N VAL A 95 -19.47 8.59 8.09
CA VAL A 95 -20.00 9.88 7.63
C VAL A 95 -19.58 10.17 6.20
N TYR A 96 -18.30 9.93 5.88
CA TYR A 96 -17.80 10.08 4.52
C TYR A 96 -18.52 9.15 3.52
N ALA A 97 -18.72 7.88 3.88
CA ALA A 97 -19.47 6.94 3.06
C ALA A 97 -20.91 7.39 2.81
N CYS A 98 -21.57 7.96 3.82
CA CYS A 98 -22.92 8.56 3.64
C CYS A 98 -22.92 9.72 2.64
N HIS A 99 -21.93 10.62 2.71
CA HIS A 99 -21.77 11.71 1.74
C HIS A 99 -21.49 11.18 0.33
N MET A 100 -20.63 10.17 0.21
CA MET A 100 -20.32 9.51 -1.07
C MET A 100 -21.59 8.89 -1.68
N LEU A 101 -22.37 8.15 -0.89
CA LEU A 101 -23.62 7.56 -1.36
C LEU A 101 -24.64 8.64 -1.79
N HIS A 102 -24.79 9.69 -1.00
CA HIS A 102 -25.66 10.82 -1.35
C HIS A 102 -25.25 11.46 -2.69
N ALA A 103 -23.95 11.72 -2.88
CA ALA A 103 -23.42 12.27 -4.14
C ALA A 103 -23.70 11.36 -5.34
N LEU A 104 -23.51 10.04 -5.19
CA LEU A 104 -23.83 9.06 -6.22
C LEU A 104 -25.30 9.04 -6.57
N LEU A 105 -26.19 9.02 -5.58
CA LEU A 105 -27.63 8.98 -5.78
C LEU A 105 -28.14 10.25 -6.47
N LYS A 106 -27.55 11.40 -6.14
CA LYS A 106 -27.91 12.68 -6.74
C LYS A 106 -27.45 12.81 -8.19
N ASN A 107 -26.18 12.42 -8.47
CA ASN A 107 -25.52 12.79 -9.72
C ASN A 107 -25.29 11.62 -10.68
N ALA A 108 -25.27 10.37 -10.19
CA ALA A 108 -24.81 9.20 -10.96
C ALA A 108 -25.83 8.05 -11.09
N LYS A 109 -26.99 8.13 -10.46
CA LYS A 109 -27.97 7.01 -10.42
C LYS A 109 -28.44 6.52 -11.78
N ASN A 110 -28.42 7.37 -12.80
CA ASN A 110 -28.88 7.04 -14.16
C ASN A 110 -27.72 6.88 -15.15
N ILE A 111 -26.47 7.10 -14.72
CA ILE A 111 -25.28 6.96 -15.56
C ILE A 111 -25.02 5.48 -15.81
N GLU A 112 -24.72 5.13 -17.05
CA GLU A 112 -24.27 3.79 -17.40
C GLU A 112 -22.78 3.67 -17.11
N TYR A 113 -22.39 2.70 -16.24
CA TYR A 113 -21.02 2.35 -15.95
C TYR A 113 -20.72 0.93 -16.41
N ASP A 114 -19.64 0.75 -17.16
CA ASP A 114 -19.17 -0.58 -17.55
C ASP A 114 -18.59 -1.34 -16.35
N ALA A 115 -17.94 -0.61 -15.43
CA ALA A 115 -17.47 -1.16 -14.16
C ALA A 115 -17.47 -0.11 -13.04
N ALA A 116 -17.53 -0.59 -11.80
CA ALA A 116 -17.20 0.21 -10.62
C ALA A 116 -16.24 -0.55 -9.73
N VAL A 117 -15.19 0.13 -9.26
CA VAL A 117 -14.19 -0.41 -8.35
C VAL A 117 -14.20 0.37 -7.03
N SER A 118 -14.47 -0.31 -5.92
CA SER A 118 -14.32 0.25 -4.57
C SER A 118 -12.98 -0.18 -3.99
N ILE A 119 -12.12 0.76 -3.65
CA ILE A 119 -10.80 0.49 -3.07
C ILE A 119 -10.91 0.54 -1.55
N CYS A 120 -10.87 -0.63 -0.92
CA CYS A 120 -10.95 -0.86 0.52
C CYS A 120 -9.53 -0.82 1.14
N LEU A 121 -9.26 -0.36 2.34
CA LEU A 121 -10.13 0.09 3.41
C LEU A 121 -10.31 1.61 3.35
N PRO A 122 -11.33 2.21 3.96
CA PRO A 122 -12.29 1.63 4.92
C PRO A 122 -13.41 0.83 4.23
N PHE A 123 -14.00 -0.11 4.95
CA PHE A 123 -15.04 -1.01 4.43
C PHE A 123 -16.35 -0.29 4.05
N PRO A 124 -16.78 0.79 4.70
CA PRO A 124 -17.94 1.57 4.28
C PRO A 124 -17.94 1.97 2.81
N VAL A 125 -16.77 2.10 2.16
CA VAL A 125 -16.69 2.39 0.71
C VAL A 125 -17.26 1.22 -0.12
N VAL A 126 -17.02 -0.02 0.31
CA VAL A 126 -17.61 -1.21 -0.34
C VAL A 126 -19.11 -1.28 -0.10
N VAL A 127 -19.56 -0.89 1.11
CA VAL A 127 -20.99 -0.79 1.44
C VAL A 127 -21.68 0.21 0.51
N VAL A 128 -21.05 1.35 0.22
CA VAL A 128 -21.56 2.35 -0.73
C VAL A 128 -21.72 1.75 -2.12
N LEU A 129 -20.73 1.02 -2.63
CA LEU A 129 -20.83 0.38 -3.94
C LEU A 129 -21.98 -0.63 -3.98
N ALA A 130 -22.12 -1.47 -2.95
CA ALA A 130 -23.21 -2.44 -2.84
C ALA A 130 -24.57 -1.75 -2.79
N ALA A 131 -24.75 -0.70 -1.98
CA ALA A 131 -25.99 0.07 -1.88
C ALA A 131 -26.31 0.81 -3.19
N PHE A 132 -25.32 1.46 -3.80
CA PHE A 132 -25.49 2.15 -5.08
C PHE A 132 -25.95 1.19 -6.20
N SER A 133 -25.43 -0.04 -6.23
CA SER A 133 -25.81 -1.06 -7.20
C SER A 133 -27.30 -1.49 -7.13
N LEU A 134 -27.96 -1.28 -5.99
CA LEU A 134 -29.40 -1.55 -5.86
C LEU A 134 -30.26 -0.52 -6.61
N VAL A 135 -29.74 0.69 -6.74
CA VAL A 135 -30.44 1.82 -7.37
C VAL A 135 -30.02 1.99 -8.82
N ASN A 136 -28.72 1.93 -9.09
CA ASN A 136 -28.20 2.03 -10.45
C ASN A 136 -28.17 0.66 -11.15
N ARG A 137 -29.24 0.37 -11.91
CA ARG A 137 -29.38 -0.88 -12.69
C ARG A 137 -28.53 -0.93 -13.95
N LYS A 138 -27.88 0.18 -14.34
CA LYS A 138 -27.01 0.29 -15.52
C LYS A 138 -25.53 0.06 -15.18
N LEU A 139 -25.20 -0.19 -13.91
CA LEU A 139 -23.88 -0.58 -13.47
C LEU A 139 -23.66 -2.08 -13.75
N LYS A 140 -22.73 -2.40 -14.67
CA LYS A 140 -22.55 -3.78 -15.16
C LYS A 140 -21.70 -4.63 -14.20
N ILE A 141 -20.48 -4.18 -13.89
CA ILE A 141 -19.50 -4.93 -13.09
C ILE A 141 -19.16 -4.19 -11.79
N LYS A 142 -19.14 -4.92 -10.69
CA LYS A 142 -18.80 -4.40 -9.34
C LYS A 142 -17.61 -5.14 -8.78
N VAL A 143 -16.53 -4.42 -8.52
CA VAL A 143 -15.27 -4.94 -7.97
C VAL A 143 -14.99 -4.32 -6.61
N ALA A 144 -14.69 -5.14 -5.61
CA ALA A 144 -14.15 -4.69 -4.33
C ALA A 144 -12.67 -5.05 -4.25
N ASP A 145 -11.81 -4.01 -4.25
CA ASP A 145 -10.35 -4.16 -4.21
C ASP A 145 -9.86 -4.06 -2.77
N PHE A 146 -9.46 -5.18 -2.19
CA PHE A 146 -9.01 -5.28 -0.81
C PHE A 146 -7.48 -5.38 -0.75
N GLY A 147 -6.84 -4.52 0.03
CA GLY A 147 -5.44 -4.69 0.36
C GLY A 147 -5.21 -5.57 1.58
N ASP A 148 -6.11 -5.48 2.55
CA ASP A 148 -6.11 -6.26 3.78
C ASP A 148 -7.51 -6.81 4.02
N PRO A 149 -7.66 -7.99 4.64
CA PRO A 149 -8.96 -8.50 5.02
C PRO A 149 -9.69 -7.55 5.96
N TYR A 150 -11.02 -7.51 5.87
CA TYR A 150 -11.81 -6.70 6.79
C TYR A 150 -12.12 -7.49 8.08
N TYR A 151 -12.99 -8.48 8.06
CA TYR A 151 -13.32 -9.26 9.26
C TYR A 151 -12.13 -10.10 9.78
N TYR A 152 -11.41 -10.75 8.88
CA TYR A 152 -10.27 -11.59 9.22
C TYR A 152 -8.95 -10.83 9.31
N ASN A 153 -8.97 -9.50 9.56
CA ASN A 153 -7.76 -8.72 9.75
C ASN A 153 -7.10 -9.09 11.11
N PRO A 154 -5.88 -9.63 11.11
CA PRO A 154 -5.23 -10.07 12.35
C PRO A 154 -4.87 -8.91 13.29
N ASN A 155 -4.71 -7.70 12.74
CA ASN A 155 -4.30 -6.52 13.51
C ASN A 155 -5.49 -5.73 14.08
N ILE A 156 -6.69 -5.95 13.55
CA ILE A 156 -7.90 -5.20 13.94
C ILE A 156 -9.05 -6.21 14.10
N PRO A 157 -9.14 -6.89 15.25
CA PRO A 157 -10.23 -7.83 15.50
C PRO A 157 -11.58 -7.11 15.49
N ARG A 158 -12.61 -7.79 15.00
CA ARG A 158 -13.98 -7.28 14.91
C ARG A 158 -14.99 -8.23 15.52
N ALA A 159 -16.10 -7.69 16.02
CA ALA A 159 -17.18 -8.50 16.58
C ALA A 159 -17.79 -9.44 15.52
N ILE A 160 -18.31 -10.59 15.96
CA ILE A 160 -18.77 -11.68 15.07
C ILE A 160 -19.83 -11.25 14.07
N TYR A 161 -20.66 -10.26 14.39
CA TYR A 161 -21.70 -9.78 13.49
C TYR A 161 -21.14 -9.08 12.23
N PHE A 162 -19.89 -8.57 12.26
CA PHE A 162 -19.24 -8.04 11.06
C PHE A 162 -18.97 -9.12 10.00
N LYS A 163 -18.82 -10.37 10.40
CA LYS A 163 -18.76 -11.49 9.45
C LYS A 163 -20.03 -11.58 8.60
N TRP A 164 -21.17 -11.39 9.24
CA TRP A 164 -22.47 -11.42 8.54
C TRP A 164 -22.69 -10.18 7.68
N ILE A 165 -22.30 -9.00 8.17
CA ILE A 165 -22.37 -7.75 7.42
C ILE A 165 -21.49 -7.84 6.17
N GLU A 166 -20.23 -8.27 6.32
CA GLU A 166 -19.30 -8.43 5.18
C GLU A 166 -19.86 -9.42 4.17
N LYS A 167 -20.36 -10.57 4.63
CA LYS A 167 -21.00 -11.56 3.76
C LYS A 167 -22.16 -10.96 2.98
N LEU A 168 -23.08 -10.25 3.64
CA LEU A 168 -24.23 -9.61 3.01
C LEU A 168 -23.81 -8.60 1.94
N VAL A 169 -22.86 -7.73 2.26
CA VAL A 169 -22.35 -6.71 1.34
C VAL A 169 -21.72 -7.37 0.11
N LEU A 170 -20.87 -8.38 0.33
CA LEU A 170 -20.13 -9.04 -0.75
C LEU A 170 -20.99 -9.90 -1.66
N THR A 171 -22.25 -10.25 -1.27
CA THR A 171 -23.20 -10.86 -2.22
C THR A 171 -23.54 -9.95 -3.39
N ARG A 172 -23.43 -8.62 -3.21
CA ARG A 172 -23.74 -7.60 -4.23
C ARG A 172 -22.53 -7.23 -5.10
N ILE A 173 -21.36 -7.74 -4.79
CA ILE A 173 -20.11 -7.50 -5.51
C ILE A 173 -19.87 -8.68 -6.46
N ASP A 174 -19.43 -8.43 -7.69
CA ASP A 174 -19.16 -9.49 -8.66
C ASP A 174 -17.78 -10.12 -8.37
N TYR A 175 -16.73 -9.31 -8.23
CA TYR A 175 -15.37 -9.79 -7.99
C TYR A 175 -14.74 -9.13 -6.75
N ILE A 176 -13.96 -9.92 -6.03
CA ILE A 176 -13.04 -9.44 -5.00
C ILE A 176 -11.64 -9.52 -5.58
N THR A 177 -10.88 -8.42 -5.50
CA THR A 177 -9.45 -8.43 -5.84
C THR A 177 -8.61 -8.31 -4.57
N ILE A 178 -7.53 -9.09 -4.51
CA ILE A 178 -6.60 -9.18 -3.38
C ILE A 178 -5.16 -9.16 -3.89
N PRO A 179 -4.20 -8.54 -3.17
CA PRO A 179 -2.85 -8.37 -3.68
C PRO A 179 -1.99 -9.64 -3.63
N ILE A 180 -2.33 -10.61 -2.77
CA ILE A 180 -1.52 -11.82 -2.52
C ILE A 180 -2.41 -13.05 -2.34
N ALA A 181 -1.94 -14.20 -2.83
CA ALA A 181 -2.67 -15.47 -2.78
C ALA A 181 -3.00 -15.94 -1.35
N SER A 182 -2.10 -15.68 -0.39
CA SER A 182 -2.30 -16.09 1.02
C SER A 182 -3.51 -15.44 1.69
N ALA A 183 -3.99 -14.28 1.19
CA ALA A 183 -5.18 -13.63 1.69
C ALA A 183 -6.50 -14.30 1.22
N ARG A 184 -6.45 -15.16 0.18
CA ARG A 184 -7.64 -15.81 -0.41
C ARG A 184 -8.49 -16.54 0.63
N LYS A 185 -7.84 -17.25 1.57
CA LYS A 185 -8.51 -17.99 2.64
C LYS A 185 -9.45 -17.12 3.51
N CYS A 186 -9.18 -15.81 3.59
CA CYS A 186 -10.01 -14.88 4.35
C CYS A 186 -11.31 -14.53 3.64
N TYR A 187 -11.40 -14.75 2.33
CA TYR A 187 -12.56 -14.37 1.50
C TYR A 187 -13.40 -15.54 1.00
N ILE A 188 -12.86 -16.77 0.98
CA ILE A 188 -13.61 -17.99 0.64
C ILE A 188 -14.93 -18.13 1.44
N PRO A 189 -15.02 -17.76 2.75
CA PRO A 189 -16.28 -17.81 3.49
C PRO A 189 -17.36 -16.83 2.97
N PHE A 190 -16.98 -15.85 2.15
CA PHE A 190 -17.87 -14.78 1.68
C PHE A 190 -18.17 -14.84 0.18
N LYS A 191 -17.26 -15.43 -0.61
CA LYS A 191 -17.31 -15.42 -2.06
C LYS A 191 -16.76 -16.72 -2.65
N SER A 192 -17.31 -17.20 -3.78
CA SER A 192 -16.76 -18.33 -4.51
C SER A 192 -15.33 -18.03 -4.98
N GLU A 193 -14.47 -19.03 -4.98
CA GLU A 193 -13.05 -18.89 -5.24
C GLU A 193 -12.74 -18.30 -6.62
N GLU A 194 -13.54 -18.67 -7.62
CA GLU A 194 -13.46 -18.15 -8.99
C GLU A 194 -13.65 -16.64 -9.10
N ASN A 195 -14.39 -16.04 -8.16
CA ASN A 195 -14.67 -14.61 -8.10
C ASN A 195 -13.69 -13.86 -7.16
N ILE A 196 -12.68 -14.54 -6.62
CA ILE A 196 -11.58 -13.95 -5.85
C ILE A 196 -10.34 -13.93 -6.74
N LYS A 197 -9.97 -12.76 -7.24
CA LYS A 197 -8.87 -12.59 -8.18
C LYS A 197 -7.64 -12.02 -7.45
N ILE A 198 -6.47 -12.53 -7.80
CA ILE A 198 -5.20 -12.03 -7.23
C ILE A 198 -4.68 -10.97 -8.19
N ILE A 199 -4.81 -9.70 -7.81
CA ILE A 199 -4.32 -8.56 -8.59
C ILE A 199 -3.40 -7.73 -7.68
N PRO A 200 -2.08 -7.74 -7.92
CA PRO A 200 -1.11 -7.04 -7.09
C PRO A 200 -1.34 -5.53 -7.07
N GLN A 201 -0.70 -4.84 -6.13
CA GLN A 201 -0.60 -3.39 -6.15
C GLN A 201 0.16 -2.96 -7.40
N GLY A 202 -0.46 -2.16 -8.28
CA GLY A 202 0.21 -1.60 -9.45
C GLY A 202 1.04 -0.36 -9.10
N TYR A 203 2.16 -0.21 -9.80
CA TYR A 203 3.02 0.95 -9.69
C TYR A 203 3.49 1.36 -11.08
N LYS A 204 3.56 2.68 -11.32
CA LYS A 204 4.33 3.19 -12.45
C LYS A 204 5.80 2.82 -12.23
N ILE A 205 6.36 2.05 -13.15
CA ILE A 205 7.77 1.70 -13.11
C ILE A 205 8.59 2.95 -13.42
N ILE A 206 9.55 3.25 -12.53
CA ILE A 206 10.48 4.36 -12.66
C ILE A 206 11.70 3.83 -13.39
N ASP A 207 12.03 4.44 -14.51
CA ASP A 207 13.24 4.12 -15.27
C ASP A 207 14.47 4.71 -14.57
N VAL A 208 15.44 3.86 -14.28
CA VAL A 208 16.68 4.22 -13.63
C VAL A 208 17.85 3.83 -14.50
N ASP A 209 18.70 4.78 -14.82
CA ASP A 209 19.93 4.50 -15.56
C ASP A 209 20.93 3.73 -14.68
N THR A 210 20.96 2.42 -14.90
CA THR A 210 21.85 1.50 -14.18
C THR A 210 23.30 1.59 -14.63
N HIS A 211 23.60 2.14 -15.79
CA HIS A 211 24.97 2.30 -16.32
C HIS A 211 25.78 3.32 -15.53
N LEU A 212 25.12 4.24 -14.83
CA LEU A 212 25.77 5.24 -13.99
C LEU A 212 26.29 4.68 -12.67
N TYR A 213 25.90 3.47 -12.29
CA TYR A 213 26.36 2.86 -11.05
C TYR A 213 27.84 2.41 -11.18
N LYS A 214 28.64 2.82 -10.19
CA LYS A 214 29.99 2.30 -9.95
C LYS A 214 30.07 1.88 -8.49
N ARG A 215 30.70 0.73 -8.25
CA ARG A 215 30.89 0.23 -6.89
C ARG A 215 31.64 1.28 -6.05
N ASN A 216 31.16 1.55 -4.86
CA ASN A 216 31.78 2.49 -3.96
C ASN A 216 33.03 1.88 -3.32
N ALA A 217 34.07 2.71 -3.06
CA ALA A 217 35.31 2.27 -2.39
C ALA A 217 35.01 1.73 -0.97
N VAL A 218 34.16 2.44 -0.23
CA VAL A 218 33.53 1.96 1.00
C VAL A 218 32.11 1.59 0.69
N PRO A 219 31.65 0.34 0.95
CA PRO A 219 30.30 -0.09 0.63
C PRO A 219 29.24 0.80 1.25
N ILE A 220 28.32 1.31 0.43
CA ILE A 220 27.20 2.15 0.86
C ILE A 220 25.91 1.38 0.70
N PHE A 221 25.14 1.25 1.76
CA PHE A 221 23.84 0.62 1.72
C PHE A 221 22.79 1.42 2.48
N CYS A 222 21.52 1.20 2.20
CA CYS A 222 20.49 1.95 2.87
C CYS A 222 19.26 1.13 3.27
N TYR A 223 18.49 1.74 4.16
CA TYR A 223 17.13 1.39 4.49
C TYR A 223 16.24 2.61 4.32
N ALA A 224 15.06 2.43 3.74
CA ALA A 224 14.06 3.48 3.64
C ALA A 224 12.73 3.02 4.22
N GLY A 225 12.25 3.68 5.28
CA GLY A 225 10.94 3.37 5.82
C GLY A 225 10.78 3.54 7.32
N LEU A 226 9.65 3.00 7.83
CA LEU A 226 9.29 3.05 9.24
C LEU A 226 9.89 1.88 10.01
N PHE A 227 10.40 2.15 11.19
CA PHE A 227 10.69 1.14 12.19
C PHE A 227 9.50 1.00 13.15
N TYR A 228 9.34 -0.19 13.68
CA TYR A 228 8.33 -0.50 14.70
C TYR A 228 8.99 -1.28 15.82
N GLU A 229 8.65 -0.96 17.05
CA GLU A 229 9.26 -1.59 18.21
C GLU A 229 9.01 -3.10 18.28
N THR A 230 7.84 -3.55 17.82
CA THR A 230 7.37 -4.94 17.94
C THR A 230 7.62 -5.79 16.70
N ILE A 231 7.34 -5.27 15.51
CA ILE A 231 7.30 -6.09 14.28
C ILE A 231 8.44 -5.83 13.30
N ARG A 232 9.21 -4.75 13.50
CA ARG A 232 10.34 -4.37 12.62
C ARG A 232 11.36 -3.56 13.40
N ASN A 233 11.95 -4.19 14.40
CA ASN A 233 12.92 -3.56 15.27
C ASN A 233 14.35 -3.89 14.82
N PRO A 234 15.14 -2.91 14.32
CA PRO A 234 16.48 -3.16 13.78
C PRO A 234 17.58 -3.20 14.85
N LYS A 235 17.25 -3.12 16.15
CA LYS A 235 18.27 -3.03 17.21
C LYS A 235 19.32 -4.13 17.14
N TYR A 236 18.91 -5.38 16.88
CA TYR A 236 19.84 -6.51 16.76
C TYR A 236 20.88 -6.29 15.63
N PHE A 237 20.46 -5.73 14.50
CA PHE A 237 21.33 -5.43 13.38
C PHE A 237 22.23 -4.22 13.68
N LEU A 238 21.68 -3.18 14.29
CA LEU A 238 22.47 -2.00 14.70
C LEU A 238 23.53 -2.36 15.76
N GLU A 239 23.20 -3.24 16.71
CA GLU A 239 24.20 -3.80 17.65
C GLU A 239 25.31 -4.53 16.91
N TYR A 240 24.97 -5.41 15.97
CA TYR A 240 25.96 -6.10 15.16
C TYR A 240 26.87 -5.12 14.41
N LEU A 241 26.32 -4.05 13.81
CA LEU A 241 27.13 -3.03 13.12
C LEU A 241 28.14 -2.33 14.05
N THR A 242 27.84 -2.18 15.34
CA THR A 242 28.79 -1.51 16.28
C THR A 242 30.04 -2.31 16.53
N VAL A 243 29.99 -3.64 16.42
CA VAL A 243 31.16 -4.53 16.65
C VAL A 243 31.84 -4.96 15.36
N LEU A 244 31.24 -4.61 14.21
CA LEU A 244 31.79 -4.94 12.89
C LEU A 244 33.07 -4.12 12.61
N LYS A 245 34.10 -4.78 12.12
CA LYS A 245 35.42 -4.17 11.85
C LYS A 245 35.52 -3.61 10.42
N GLU A 246 34.75 -4.17 9.50
CA GLU A 246 34.71 -3.76 8.10
C GLU A 246 34.20 -2.33 7.97
N GLU A 247 34.76 -1.59 7.01
CA GLU A 247 34.30 -0.25 6.68
C GLU A 247 32.99 -0.32 5.91
N PHE A 248 32.06 0.56 6.22
CA PHE A 248 30.78 0.70 5.54
C PHE A 248 30.16 2.09 5.78
N SER A 249 29.20 2.45 4.94
CA SER A 249 28.30 3.59 5.17
C SER A 249 26.85 3.12 5.12
N PHE A 250 26.14 3.23 6.24
CA PHE A 250 24.71 2.92 6.34
C PHE A 250 23.89 4.18 6.33
N VAL A 251 23.02 4.33 5.33
CA VAL A 251 22.13 5.49 5.16
C VAL A 251 20.69 5.07 5.51
N VAL A 252 20.09 5.75 6.47
CA VAL A 252 18.70 5.49 6.90
C VAL A 252 17.81 6.66 6.52
N TYR A 253 16.81 6.41 5.68
CA TYR A 253 15.72 7.33 5.36
C TYR A 253 14.50 6.93 6.18
N ALA A 254 14.25 7.59 7.29
CA ALA A 254 13.14 7.22 8.19
C ALA A 254 12.40 8.45 8.73
N LEU A 255 11.07 8.29 8.95
CA LEU A 255 10.31 9.29 9.67
C LEU A 255 10.82 9.36 11.12
N PRO A 256 11.06 10.56 11.67
CA PRO A 256 11.59 10.75 13.01
C PRO A 256 10.48 10.63 14.08
N ASP A 257 9.75 9.51 14.12
CA ASP A 257 8.88 9.20 15.26
C ASP A 257 9.70 9.03 16.55
N ARG A 258 9.04 9.01 17.71
CA ARG A 258 9.71 8.99 19.02
C ARG A 258 10.64 7.78 19.17
N PHE A 259 10.17 6.59 18.80
CA PHE A 259 10.95 5.34 18.91
C PHE A 259 12.16 5.39 17.97
N THR A 260 11.94 5.67 16.69
CA THR A 260 12.98 5.73 15.66
C THR A 260 14.05 6.77 15.98
N ARG A 261 13.63 7.98 16.39
CA ARG A 261 14.56 9.06 16.76
C ARG A 261 15.45 8.69 17.92
N HIS A 262 14.84 8.17 19.01
CA HIS A 262 15.61 7.80 20.20
C HIS A 262 16.61 6.67 19.89
N MET A 263 16.13 5.63 19.23
CA MET A 263 16.95 4.47 18.83
C MET A 263 18.12 4.91 17.93
N LEU A 264 17.82 5.60 16.83
CA LEU A 264 18.85 5.99 15.85
C LEU A 264 19.88 6.96 16.47
N LYS A 265 19.48 7.83 17.40
CA LYS A 265 20.41 8.71 18.11
C LYS A 265 21.45 7.90 18.90
N VAL A 266 21.02 6.93 19.68
CA VAL A 266 21.91 6.05 20.46
C VAL A 266 22.95 5.36 19.56
N TYR A 267 22.51 4.83 18.41
CA TYR A 267 23.42 4.15 17.49
C TYR A 267 24.26 5.11 16.64
N LYS A 268 23.78 6.33 16.36
CA LYS A 268 24.61 7.36 15.72
C LYS A 268 25.81 7.75 16.59
N ASP A 269 25.60 7.87 17.91
CA ASP A 269 26.69 8.17 18.86
C ASP A 269 27.73 7.04 18.89
N ARG A 270 27.34 5.77 18.69
CA ARG A 270 28.24 4.60 18.69
C ARG A 270 28.89 4.32 17.33
N LEU A 271 28.19 4.54 16.24
CA LEU A 271 28.66 4.26 14.87
C LEU A 271 29.39 5.45 14.22
N GLY A 272 29.19 6.66 14.75
CA GLY A 272 29.80 7.87 14.20
C GLY A 272 29.41 8.09 12.73
N GLU A 273 30.39 8.35 11.88
CA GLU A 273 30.18 8.62 10.45
C GLU A 273 29.68 7.41 9.64
N ARG A 274 29.79 6.20 10.19
CA ARG A 274 29.31 4.98 9.55
C ARG A 274 27.78 4.91 9.45
N LEU A 275 27.03 5.73 10.24
CA LEU A 275 25.58 5.83 10.18
C LEU A 275 25.17 7.24 9.78
N THR A 276 24.45 7.39 8.68
CA THR A 276 23.85 8.65 8.23
C THR A 276 22.33 8.56 8.31
N ILE A 277 21.70 9.48 9.03
CA ILE A 277 20.26 9.56 9.19
C ILE A 277 19.74 10.70 8.33
N LYS A 278 18.74 10.44 7.50
CA LYS A 278 18.14 11.41 6.59
C LYS A 278 16.62 11.40 6.70
N GLU A 279 16.02 12.54 6.43
CA GLU A 279 14.57 12.68 6.28
C GLU A 279 14.06 11.86 5.08
N PRO A 280 12.79 11.42 5.13
CA PRO A 280 12.15 10.77 4.00
C PRO A 280 12.18 11.66 2.76
N LEU A 281 12.42 11.04 1.62
CA LEU A 281 12.39 11.69 0.31
C LEU A 281 11.12 11.31 -0.46
N ASP A 282 10.81 12.09 -1.49
CA ASP A 282 9.81 11.68 -2.47
C ASP A 282 10.25 10.40 -3.17
N ARG A 283 9.27 9.55 -3.52
CA ARG A 283 9.49 8.17 -3.98
C ARG A 283 10.48 8.09 -5.14
N GLU A 284 10.29 8.91 -6.18
CA GLU A 284 11.16 8.91 -7.36
C GLU A 284 12.59 9.35 -7.02
N VAL A 285 12.73 10.42 -6.23
CA VAL A 285 14.04 10.91 -5.78
C VAL A 285 14.75 9.84 -4.93
N LEU A 286 14.02 9.15 -4.07
CA LEU A 286 14.57 8.08 -3.23
C LEU A 286 15.09 6.91 -4.09
N ILE A 287 14.32 6.46 -5.08
CA ILE A 287 14.71 5.36 -5.98
C ILE A 287 16.01 5.71 -6.72
N HIS A 288 16.12 6.92 -7.27
CA HIS A 288 17.37 7.39 -7.92
C HIS A 288 18.56 7.53 -6.95
N LYS A 289 18.30 7.83 -5.66
CA LYS A 289 19.36 7.82 -4.62
C LYS A 289 19.81 6.41 -4.30
N MET A 290 18.86 5.48 -4.14
CA MET A 290 19.17 4.06 -3.88
C MET A 290 19.96 3.42 -5.03
N ALA A 291 19.68 3.78 -6.27
CA ALA A 291 20.38 3.28 -7.45
C ALA A 291 21.90 3.56 -7.45
N LYS A 292 22.35 4.53 -6.66
CA LYS A 292 23.79 4.88 -6.50
C LYS A 292 24.47 4.15 -5.35
N MET A 293 23.75 3.31 -4.62
CA MET A 293 24.26 2.54 -3.48
C MET A 293 24.64 1.13 -3.92
N ASP A 294 25.43 0.43 -3.12
CA ASP A 294 25.87 -0.92 -3.46
C ASP A 294 24.75 -1.95 -3.27
N PHE A 295 23.96 -1.81 -2.21
CA PHE A 295 22.78 -2.62 -1.96
C PHE A 295 21.76 -1.93 -1.06
N VAL A 296 20.58 -2.50 -0.92
CA VAL A 296 19.52 -2.00 -0.04
C VAL A 296 19.12 -3.07 0.97
N ILE A 297 18.73 -2.66 2.17
CA ILE A 297 18.27 -3.56 3.23
C ILE A 297 16.74 -3.48 3.37
N ASN A 298 16.10 -4.63 3.42
CA ASN A 298 14.74 -4.75 3.86
C ASN A 298 14.71 -5.47 5.22
N PHE A 299 14.15 -4.81 6.23
CA PHE A 299 13.79 -5.47 7.47
C PHE A 299 12.39 -6.07 7.30
N ASP A 300 12.30 -7.40 7.23
CA ASP A 300 11.03 -8.10 7.11
C ASP A 300 10.19 -7.96 8.39
N ASN A 301 8.89 -8.04 8.21
CA ASN A 301 7.99 -8.19 9.35
C ASN A 301 8.13 -9.61 9.91
N ASP A 302 8.00 -9.75 11.22
CA ASP A 302 7.96 -11.06 11.88
C ASP A 302 6.69 -11.87 11.51
N ASN A 303 5.76 -11.28 10.72
CA ASN A 303 4.52 -11.90 10.25
C ASN A 303 4.53 -12.12 8.73
N ALA A 304 4.39 -13.38 8.30
CA ALA A 304 4.41 -13.82 6.89
C ALA A 304 3.22 -13.34 6.01
N THR A 305 2.24 -12.62 6.58
CA THR A 305 0.97 -12.30 5.91
C THR A 305 0.95 -10.98 5.15
N GLN A 306 1.97 -10.13 5.32
CA GLN A 306 2.04 -8.81 4.66
C GLN A 306 3.42 -8.63 4.03
N ARG A 307 3.48 -8.49 2.72
CA ARG A 307 4.72 -8.09 2.03
C ARG A 307 4.88 -6.57 2.09
N PRO A 308 6.06 -6.05 2.48
CA PRO A 308 6.32 -4.62 2.46
C PRO A 308 6.24 -4.07 1.02
N SER A 309 5.42 -3.05 0.79
CA SER A 309 5.33 -2.36 -0.51
C SER A 309 6.68 -1.75 -0.97
N LYS A 310 7.59 -1.50 -0.04
CA LYS A 310 8.94 -0.98 -0.28
C LYS A 310 9.83 -1.88 -1.11
N LEU A 311 9.61 -3.21 -1.08
CA LEU A 311 10.38 -4.14 -1.89
C LEU A 311 10.28 -3.84 -3.39
N VAL A 312 9.15 -3.30 -3.83
CA VAL A 312 8.96 -2.86 -5.22
C VAL A 312 9.84 -1.63 -5.52
N ASP A 313 9.86 -0.64 -4.62
CA ASP A 313 10.71 0.55 -4.76
C ASP A 313 12.21 0.19 -4.73
N TYR A 314 12.59 -0.76 -3.88
CA TYR A 314 13.96 -1.27 -3.82
C TYR A 314 14.35 -1.97 -5.12
N ALA A 315 13.47 -2.82 -5.66
CA ALA A 315 13.71 -3.48 -6.92
C ALA A 315 13.83 -2.49 -8.10
N MET A 316 13.02 -1.41 -8.11
CA MET A 316 13.14 -0.33 -9.11
C MET A 316 14.49 0.39 -9.06
N SER A 317 15.19 0.38 -7.93
CA SER A 317 16.54 0.92 -7.85
C SER A 317 17.60 0.08 -8.58
N HIS A 318 17.23 -1.13 -8.99
CA HIS A 318 18.13 -2.13 -9.58
C HIS A 318 19.34 -2.46 -8.70
N ARG A 319 19.21 -2.29 -7.38
CA ARG A 319 20.26 -2.69 -6.43
C ARG A 319 19.90 -4.01 -5.77
N PRO A 320 20.91 -4.84 -5.47
CA PRO A 320 20.71 -6.06 -4.70
C PRO A 320 19.96 -5.76 -3.40
N ILE A 321 18.98 -6.60 -3.07
CA ILE A 321 18.16 -6.46 -1.87
C ILE A 321 18.58 -7.52 -0.87
N LEU A 322 19.04 -7.12 0.31
CA LEU A 322 19.25 -8.01 1.45
C LEU A 322 18.02 -7.93 2.36
N SER A 323 17.25 -9.00 2.44
CA SER A 323 16.01 -9.07 3.22
C SER A 323 16.15 -10.05 4.38
N PHE A 324 15.87 -9.60 5.60
CA PHE A 324 15.95 -10.40 6.81
C PHE A 324 15.13 -9.82 7.96
N ASN A 325 14.81 -10.63 8.93
CA ASN A 325 14.31 -10.25 10.24
C ASN A 325 15.29 -10.72 11.33
N ARG A 326 14.92 -10.61 12.60
CA ARG A 326 15.78 -11.00 13.72
C ARG A 326 16.17 -12.49 13.69
N GLU A 327 15.27 -13.36 13.23
CA GLU A 327 15.48 -14.82 13.21
C GLU A 327 16.28 -15.26 11.99
N THR A 328 16.13 -14.55 10.87
CA THR A 328 16.75 -14.91 9.58
C THR A 328 18.03 -14.13 9.28
N PHE A 329 18.43 -13.21 10.16
CA PHE A 329 19.68 -12.48 10.00
C PHE A 329 20.90 -13.39 10.09
N ARG A 330 21.73 -13.38 9.05
CA ARG A 330 22.96 -14.14 8.95
C ARG A 330 24.15 -13.19 8.73
N PRO A 331 25.05 -13.04 9.74
CA PRO A 331 26.22 -12.15 9.64
C PRO A 331 27.12 -12.42 8.43
N GLU A 332 27.31 -13.70 8.08
CA GLU A 332 28.16 -14.11 6.95
C GLU A 332 27.58 -13.66 5.61
N VAL A 333 26.25 -13.65 5.46
CA VAL A 333 25.58 -13.15 4.26
C VAL A 333 25.73 -11.64 4.15
N PHE A 334 25.54 -10.92 5.26
CA PHE A 334 25.75 -9.47 5.28
C PHE A 334 27.20 -9.09 4.93
N GLN A 335 28.19 -9.82 5.47
CA GLN A 335 29.60 -9.61 5.14
C GLN A 335 29.89 -9.93 3.67
N ALA A 336 29.23 -10.94 3.09
CA ALA A 336 29.32 -11.22 1.65
C ALA A 336 28.81 -10.03 0.82
N PHE A 337 27.69 -9.42 1.21
CA PHE A 337 27.14 -8.22 0.56
C PHE A 337 28.12 -7.03 0.63
N LEU A 338 28.76 -6.81 1.76
CA LEU A 338 29.81 -5.77 1.88
C LEU A 338 30.97 -6.02 0.92
N LYS A 339 31.30 -7.27 0.63
CA LYS A 339 32.35 -7.67 -0.34
C LYS A 339 31.85 -7.67 -1.80
N GLY A 340 30.56 -7.43 -2.04
CA GLY A 340 29.96 -7.41 -3.39
C GLY A 340 29.52 -8.78 -3.89
N ASP A 341 29.38 -9.75 -3.00
CA ASP A 341 28.77 -11.04 -3.31
C ASP A 341 27.29 -11.02 -2.94
N TYR A 342 26.44 -10.92 -3.99
CA TYR A 342 25.00 -10.76 -3.87
C TYR A 342 24.22 -12.02 -4.24
N ARG A 343 24.82 -13.20 -4.19
CA ARG A 343 24.16 -14.47 -4.56
C ARG A 343 22.91 -14.76 -3.74
N GLU A 344 22.84 -14.31 -2.50
CA GLU A 344 21.69 -14.47 -1.63
C GLU A 344 20.77 -13.25 -1.60
N GLN A 345 20.74 -12.46 -2.68
CA GLN A 345 19.82 -11.34 -2.78
C GLN A 345 18.37 -11.80 -2.86
N TYR A 346 17.51 -11.01 -2.27
CA TYR A 346 16.06 -11.17 -2.41
C TYR A 346 15.62 -10.67 -3.79
N TYR A 347 14.91 -11.51 -4.53
CA TYR A 347 14.43 -11.17 -5.87
C TYR A 347 12.97 -10.71 -5.84
N VAL A 348 12.67 -9.63 -6.55
CA VAL A 348 11.33 -9.13 -6.80
C VAL A 348 11.08 -9.07 -8.30
N ASP A 349 10.08 -9.80 -8.76
CA ASP A 349 9.60 -9.68 -10.14
C ASP A 349 8.79 -8.38 -10.27
N LEU A 350 9.40 -7.36 -10.90
CA LEU A 350 8.78 -6.06 -11.11
C LEU A 350 7.63 -6.09 -12.11
N GLU A 351 7.63 -7.04 -13.05
CA GLU A 351 6.63 -7.09 -14.11
C GLU A 351 5.21 -7.28 -13.55
N GLN A 352 5.07 -8.09 -12.50
CA GLN A 352 3.77 -8.31 -11.86
C GLN A 352 3.21 -7.05 -11.16
N TYR A 353 4.08 -6.08 -10.85
CA TYR A 353 3.73 -4.82 -10.21
C TYR A 353 3.63 -3.64 -11.18
N ASP A 354 3.91 -3.84 -12.47
CA ASP A 354 3.70 -2.80 -13.48
C ASP A 354 2.22 -2.45 -13.58
N ILE A 355 1.89 -1.17 -13.40
CA ILE A 355 0.50 -0.70 -13.43
C ILE A 355 -0.20 -1.07 -14.74
N ARG A 356 0.52 -1.13 -15.84
CA ARG A 356 -0.03 -1.53 -17.15
C ARG A 356 -0.54 -2.97 -17.10
N ARG A 357 0.25 -3.92 -16.57
CA ARG A 357 -0.17 -5.31 -16.40
C ARG A 357 -1.26 -5.49 -15.35
N VAL A 358 -1.24 -4.67 -14.31
CA VAL A 358 -2.30 -4.66 -13.29
C VAL A 358 -3.62 -4.21 -13.92
N VAL A 359 -3.61 -3.19 -14.75
CA VAL A 359 -4.80 -2.71 -15.44
C VAL A 359 -5.29 -3.71 -16.49
N ASP A 360 -4.41 -4.44 -17.20
CA ASP A 360 -4.83 -5.55 -18.09
C ASP A 360 -5.70 -6.56 -17.34
N GLN A 361 -5.35 -6.89 -16.08
CA GLN A 361 -6.13 -7.81 -15.25
C GLN A 361 -7.48 -7.22 -14.85
N PHE A 362 -7.56 -5.91 -14.56
CA PHE A 362 -8.84 -5.25 -14.31
C PHE A 362 -9.71 -5.19 -15.57
N GLU A 363 -9.13 -4.89 -16.72
CA GLU A 363 -9.85 -4.88 -18.01
C GLU A 363 -10.43 -6.25 -18.34
N ALA A 364 -9.69 -7.33 -18.08
CA ALA A 364 -10.19 -8.68 -18.23
C ALA A 364 -11.44 -8.94 -17.36
N LEU A 365 -11.47 -8.41 -16.11
CA LEU A 365 -12.67 -8.50 -15.26
C LEU A 365 -13.86 -7.70 -15.84
N PHE A 366 -13.57 -6.52 -16.40
CA PHE A 366 -14.61 -5.67 -16.98
C PHE A 366 -15.24 -6.30 -18.24
N GLU A 367 -14.53 -7.19 -18.92
CA GLU A 367 -14.97 -7.87 -20.15
C GLU A 367 -15.62 -9.23 -19.90
N GLU A 368 -15.24 -9.94 -18.81
CA GLU A 368 -15.68 -11.32 -18.54
C GLU A 368 -17.22 -11.49 -18.49
N LYS A 369 -17.96 -10.47 -18.04
CA LYS A 369 -19.43 -10.52 -17.92
C LYS A 369 -20.15 -10.04 -19.17
N ILE A 370 -19.50 -9.17 -19.96
CA ILE A 370 -20.08 -8.68 -21.22
C ILE A 370 -20.21 -9.84 -22.23
N GLY A 371 -19.25 -10.80 -22.21
CA GLY A 371 -19.32 -12.00 -23.06
C GLY A 371 -20.37 -13.04 -22.64
N LYS A 372 -20.79 -13.05 -21.35
CA LYS A 372 -21.81 -13.99 -20.85
C LYS A 372 -23.25 -13.55 -21.09
N GLU A 373 -23.48 -12.26 -21.37
CA GLU A 373 -24.82 -11.72 -21.72
C GLU A 373 -25.12 -11.80 -23.22
N VAL A 374 -24.13 -12.18 -24.06
CA VAL A 374 -24.27 -12.28 -25.52
C VAL A 374 -24.43 -13.74 -25.99
N GLN A 375 -24.30 -14.73 -25.09
CA GLN A 375 -24.63 -16.13 -25.32
C GLN A 375 -25.96 -16.51 -24.68
#